data_ccfab57096ae153c7a1e44072b281b60
#
_entry.id   ccfab57096ae153c7a1e44072b281b60
#
_cell.length_a   1.000
_cell.length_b   1.000
_cell.length_c   1.000
_cell.angle_alpha   90.00
_cell.angle_beta   90.00
_cell.angle_gamma   90.00
#
_symmetry.space_group_name_H-M   'P 1'
#
loop_
_entity.id
_entity.type
_entity.pdbx_description
1 polymer ?
#
loop_
_entity_poly.entity_id
_entity_poly.type
_entity_poly.pdbx_seq_one_letter_code
_entity_poly.pdbx_strand_id
1 'polypeptide(L)'
;MAEEEHVSAVESGPLADQYRLSLENRIIHAWLKPPSARLGIDCRVEVTQVPGGEVVGARVTQCNGDASVRQSIENAVYRASPLPEPPDPALFHRTFVFEFKPQ
;
A
#
# COMPACT_ATOMS: atom_id res chain seq x y z
N MET A 1 -20.92 -10.94 18.97
CA MET A 1 -19.74 -10.70 19.83
C MET A 1 -18.55 -11.54 19.40
N ALA A 2 -18.70 -12.85 19.40
CA ALA A 2 -17.60 -13.71 18.92
C ALA A 2 -17.21 -13.44 17.48
N GLU A 3 -18.18 -13.16 16.62
CA GLU A 3 -17.91 -12.81 15.22
C GLU A 3 -17.20 -11.49 15.08
N GLU A 4 -17.58 -10.50 15.87
CA GLU A 4 -16.91 -9.20 15.86
C GLU A 4 -15.48 -9.32 16.32
N GLU A 5 -15.23 -10.10 17.35
CA GLU A 5 -13.88 -10.34 17.84
C GLU A 5 -13.05 -11.06 16.80
N HIS A 6 -13.66 -12.04 16.11
CA HIS A 6 -12.97 -12.77 15.05
C HIS A 6 -12.62 -11.85 13.88
N VAL A 7 -13.57 -11.01 13.44
CA VAL A 7 -13.35 -10.05 12.35
C VAL A 7 -12.26 -9.07 12.74
N SER A 8 -12.30 -8.52 13.96
CA SER A 8 -11.25 -7.63 14.44
C SER A 8 -9.89 -8.29 14.46
N ALA A 9 -9.81 -9.55 14.88
CA ALA A 9 -8.56 -10.31 14.89
C ALA A 9 -8.01 -10.51 13.48
N VAL A 10 -8.87 -10.79 12.51
CA VAL A 10 -8.47 -10.94 11.10
C VAL A 10 -7.97 -9.61 10.54
N GLU A 11 -8.68 -8.51 10.83
CA GLU A 11 -8.33 -7.20 10.28
C GLU A 11 -7.15 -6.54 10.96
N SER A 12 -6.92 -6.80 12.24
CA SER A 12 -5.88 -6.13 13.03
C SER A 12 -4.85 -7.07 13.63
N GLY A 13 -4.90 -8.36 13.30
CA GLY A 13 -4.00 -9.36 13.86
C GLY A 13 -2.69 -9.48 13.07
N PRO A 14 -1.86 -10.46 13.44
CA PRO A 14 -0.56 -10.66 12.80
C PRO A 14 -0.63 -10.90 11.30
N LEU A 15 -1.65 -11.58 10.80
CA LEU A 15 -1.81 -11.81 9.37
C LEU A 15 -2.10 -10.52 8.62
N ALA A 16 -2.92 -9.63 9.21
CA ALA A 16 -3.20 -8.33 8.61
C ALA A 16 -1.94 -7.46 8.57
N ASP A 17 -1.15 -7.47 9.64
CA ASP A 17 0.11 -6.73 9.69
C ASP A 17 1.11 -7.27 8.68
N GLN A 18 1.21 -8.58 8.57
CA GLN A 18 2.09 -9.24 7.61
C GLN A 18 1.71 -8.88 6.18
N TYR A 19 0.42 -8.89 5.88
CA TYR A 19 -0.09 -8.53 4.57
C TYR A 19 0.22 -7.06 4.24
N ARG A 20 -0.05 -6.16 5.18
CA ARG A 20 0.23 -4.74 5.00
C ARG A 20 1.72 -4.50 4.74
N LEU A 21 2.60 -5.15 5.51
CA LEU A 21 4.04 -5.02 5.30
C LEU A 21 4.48 -5.55 3.95
N SER A 22 3.90 -6.65 3.47
CA SER A 22 4.25 -7.17 2.14
C SER A 22 3.82 -6.22 1.03
N LEU A 23 2.67 -5.57 1.17
CA LEU A 23 2.22 -4.57 0.21
C LEU A 23 3.15 -3.35 0.21
N GLU A 24 3.46 -2.83 1.39
CA GLU A 24 4.34 -1.67 1.53
C GLU A 24 5.73 -1.96 0.97
N ASN A 25 6.31 -3.08 1.35
CA ASN A 25 7.64 -3.47 0.88
C ASN A 25 7.68 -3.65 -0.62
N ARG A 26 6.65 -4.25 -1.20
CA ARG A 26 6.56 -4.44 -2.64
C ARG A 26 6.60 -3.10 -3.37
N ILE A 27 5.84 -2.15 -2.88
CA ILE A 27 5.74 -0.82 -3.50
C ILE A 27 7.04 -0.03 -3.28
N ILE A 28 7.61 -0.08 -2.08
CA ILE A 28 8.87 0.60 -1.79
C ILE A 28 9.99 0.08 -2.69
N HIS A 29 10.07 -1.23 -2.90
CA HIS A 29 11.09 -1.82 -3.76
C HIS A 29 10.90 -1.47 -5.24
N ALA A 30 9.67 -1.16 -5.64
CA ALA A 30 9.39 -0.73 -7.01
C ALA A 30 9.58 0.78 -7.21
N TRP A 31 9.84 1.53 -6.13
CA TRP A 31 9.93 2.97 -6.19
C TRP A 31 11.27 3.42 -6.77
N LEU A 32 11.21 4.28 -7.78
CA LEU A 32 12.38 4.93 -8.35
C LEU A 32 12.46 6.33 -7.76
N LYS A 33 13.38 6.51 -6.83
CA LYS A 33 13.53 7.74 -6.08
C LYS A 33 13.92 8.90 -6.99
N PRO A 34 13.09 9.96 -7.10
CA PRO A 34 13.45 11.13 -7.88
C PRO A 34 14.52 11.95 -7.19
N PRO A 35 15.30 12.76 -7.94
CA PRO A 35 16.37 13.59 -7.34
C PRO A 35 15.86 14.57 -6.27
N SER A 36 14.61 15.02 -6.40
CA SER A 36 14.01 15.95 -5.44
C SER A 36 13.55 15.29 -4.15
N ALA A 37 13.59 13.95 -4.06
CA ALA A 37 13.14 13.27 -2.87
C ALA A 37 14.14 13.49 -1.72
N ARG A 38 13.60 13.84 -0.56
CA ARG A 38 14.36 14.06 0.66
C ARG A 38 14.07 13.00 1.68
N LEU A 39 14.86 12.95 2.74
CA LEU A 39 14.57 12.09 3.89
C LEU A 39 13.26 12.53 4.55
N GLY A 40 12.59 11.61 5.18
CA GLY A 40 11.35 11.92 5.90
C GLY A 40 10.13 12.01 5.03
N ILE A 41 10.14 11.37 3.85
CA ILE A 41 8.95 11.29 3.02
C ILE A 41 7.85 10.56 3.79
N ASP A 42 6.69 11.18 3.85
CA ASP A 42 5.52 10.66 4.52
C ASP A 42 4.30 11.02 3.67
N CYS A 43 3.83 10.05 2.92
CA CYS A 43 2.75 10.26 1.97
C CYS A 43 1.67 9.20 2.19
N ARG A 44 0.44 9.60 1.97
CA ARG A 44 -0.71 8.70 2.05
C ARG A 44 -1.17 8.37 0.65
N VAL A 45 -1.32 7.08 0.37
CA VAL A 45 -1.61 6.58 -0.97
C VAL A 45 -2.86 5.71 -0.93
N GLU A 46 -3.78 6.00 -1.83
CA GLU A 46 -4.97 5.18 -2.03
C GLU A 46 -4.75 4.28 -3.23
N VAL A 47 -4.91 2.98 -3.03
CA VAL A 47 -4.66 1.97 -4.07
C VAL A 47 -5.93 1.18 -4.32
N THR A 48 -6.26 0.97 -5.59
CA THR A 48 -7.37 0.12 -6.00
C THR A 48 -6.81 -1.06 -6.78
N GLN A 49 -7.20 -2.25 -6.37
CA GLN A 49 -6.78 -3.50 -6.99
C GLN A 49 -7.96 -4.41 -7.23
N VAL A 50 -7.80 -5.35 -8.17
CA VAL A 50 -8.78 -6.41 -8.40
C VAL A 50 -8.25 -7.70 -7.82
N PRO A 51 -9.12 -8.74 -7.64
CA PRO A 51 -8.65 -10.06 -7.19
C PRO A 51 -7.50 -10.55 -8.08
N GLY A 52 -6.45 -11.06 -7.46
CA GLY A 52 -5.20 -11.40 -8.12
C GLY A 52 -4.13 -10.32 -7.96
N GLY A 53 -4.48 -9.16 -7.44
CA GLY A 53 -3.51 -8.11 -7.09
C GLY A 53 -3.20 -7.11 -8.19
N GLU A 54 -3.85 -7.20 -9.36
CA GLU A 54 -3.63 -6.21 -10.41
C GLU A 54 -4.11 -4.85 -9.97
N VAL A 55 -3.23 -3.84 -10.07
CA VAL A 55 -3.54 -2.47 -9.70
C VAL A 55 -4.29 -1.79 -10.83
N VAL A 56 -5.45 -1.23 -10.50
CA VAL A 56 -6.28 -0.48 -11.45
C VAL A 56 -6.42 1.00 -11.08
N GLY A 57 -5.89 1.40 -9.94
CA GLY A 57 -5.89 2.80 -9.52
C GLY A 57 -4.84 3.06 -8.44
N ALA A 58 -4.22 4.23 -8.50
CA ALA A 58 -3.26 4.67 -7.49
C ALA A 58 -3.30 6.19 -7.41
N ARG A 59 -3.52 6.71 -6.20
CA ARG A 59 -3.63 8.15 -6.00
C ARG A 59 -3.00 8.55 -4.67
N VAL A 60 -2.07 9.49 -4.73
CA VAL A 60 -1.51 10.11 -3.53
C VAL A 60 -2.49 11.15 -3.04
N THR A 61 -2.98 10.99 -1.80
CA THR A 61 -4.00 11.87 -1.22
C THR A 61 -3.38 12.94 -0.33
N GLN A 62 -2.30 12.61 0.38
CA GLN A 62 -1.55 13.54 1.21
C GLN A 62 -0.08 13.22 1.05
N CYS A 63 0.75 14.26 0.93
CA CYS A 63 2.17 14.04 0.73
C CYS A 63 2.95 15.29 1.07
N ASN A 64 4.08 15.10 1.75
CA ASN A 64 5.01 16.18 2.03
C ASN A 64 6.07 16.38 0.93
N GLY A 65 5.98 15.60 -0.14
CA GLY A 65 6.88 15.73 -1.29
C GLY A 65 6.29 16.58 -2.39
N ASP A 66 7.12 16.92 -3.37
CA ASP A 66 6.68 17.70 -4.52
C ASP A 66 5.94 16.83 -5.55
N ALA A 67 5.57 17.44 -6.68
CA ALA A 67 4.83 16.73 -7.73
C ALA A 67 5.63 15.55 -8.29
N SER A 68 6.95 15.67 -8.40
CA SER A 68 7.78 14.55 -8.87
C SER A 68 7.77 13.39 -7.90
N VAL A 69 7.80 13.67 -6.61
CA VAL A 69 7.71 12.62 -5.58
C VAL A 69 6.36 11.93 -5.65
N ARG A 70 5.28 12.70 -5.71
CA ARG A 70 3.92 12.13 -5.81
C ARG A 70 3.78 11.24 -7.03
N GLN A 71 4.22 11.71 -8.18
CA GLN A 71 4.14 10.94 -9.41
C GLN A 71 4.97 9.66 -9.31
N SER A 72 6.16 9.73 -8.73
CA SER A 72 7.02 8.56 -8.58
C SER A 72 6.40 7.50 -7.70
N ILE A 73 5.65 7.90 -6.67
CA ILE A 73 4.96 6.95 -5.79
C ILE A 73 3.81 6.27 -6.53
N GLU A 74 3.01 7.03 -7.27
CA GLU A 74 1.93 6.44 -8.07
C GLU A 74 2.48 5.45 -9.09
N ASN A 75 3.57 5.81 -9.76
CA ASN A 75 4.25 4.91 -10.70
C ASN A 75 4.75 3.65 -10.00
N ALA A 76 5.26 3.77 -8.79
CA ALA A 76 5.74 2.62 -8.02
C ALA A 76 4.62 1.64 -7.72
N VAL A 77 3.43 2.13 -7.42
CA VAL A 77 2.26 1.27 -7.18
C VAL A 77 1.94 0.45 -8.41
N TYR A 78 1.90 1.08 -9.58
CA TYR A 78 1.64 0.37 -10.83
C TYR A 78 2.76 -0.60 -11.18
N ARG A 79 4.01 -0.26 -10.92
CA ARG A 79 5.14 -1.16 -11.15
C ARG A 79 5.11 -2.38 -10.24
N ALA A 80 4.56 -2.23 -9.05
CA ALA A 80 4.46 -3.31 -8.09
C ALA A 80 3.36 -4.32 -8.45
N SER A 81 2.51 -3.99 -9.40
CA SER A 81 1.42 -4.86 -9.85
C SER A 81 1.97 -6.10 -10.58
N PRO A 82 1.44 -7.31 -10.33
CA PRO A 82 0.38 -7.58 -9.38
C PRO A 82 0.89 -7.57 -7.94
N LEU A 83 0.07 -7.05 -7.04
CA LEU A 83 0.42 -7.01 -5.62
C LEU A 83 0.34 -8.40 -5.01
N PRO A 84 1.04 -8.64 -3.89
CA PRO A 84 0.98 -9.94 -3.21
C PRO A 84 -0.44 -10.29 -2.79
N GLU A 85 -0.73 -11.58 -2.81
CA GLU A 85 -2.02 -12.06 -2.33
C GLU A 85 -2.06 -12.03 -0.80
N PRO A 86 -3.24 -11.75 -0.21
CA PRO A 86 -3.34 -11.82 1.24
C PRO A 86 -3.23 -13.27 1.73
N PRO A 87 -2.65 -13.48 2.92
CA PRO A 87 -2.57 -14.83 3.50
C PRO A 87 -3.93 -15.41 3.87
N ASP A 88 -4.93 -14.56 4.01
CA ASP A 88 -6.31 -14.93 4.27
C ASP A 88 -7.19 -14.11 3.31
N PRO A 89 -8.03 -14.76 2.49
CA PRO A 89 -8.89 -14.02 1.55
C PRO A 89 -9.76 -12.95 2.21
N ALA A 90 -10.09 -13.10 3.47
CA ALA A 90 -10.88 -12.11 4.20
C ALA A 90 -10.13 -10.78 4.38
N LEU A 91 -8.83 -10.76 4.20
CA LEU A 91 -8.00 -9.55 4.31
C LEU A 91 -7.94 -8.76 2.99
N PHE A 92 -8.46 -9.32 1.91
CA PHE A 92 -8.44 -8.63 0.63
C PHE A 92 -9.39 -7.43 0.67
N HIS A 93 -8.86 -6.26 0.28
CA HIS A 93 -9.65 -5.06 0.08
C HIS A 93 -9.40 -4.52 -1.31
N ARG A 94 -10.47 -4.25 -2.04
CA ARG A 94 -10.37 -3.68 -3.38
C ARG A 94 -9.68 -2.31 -3.34
N THR A 95 -10.03 -1.50 -2.35
CA THR A 95 -9.41 -0.19 -2.17
C THR A 95 -8.85 -0.11 -0.75
N PHE A 96 -7.60 0.29 -0.65
CA PHE A 96 -6.96 0.48 0.66
C PHE A 96 -6.07 1.71 0.63
N VAL A 97 -5.83 2.27 1.81
CA VAL A 97 -4.96 3.43 1.99
C VAL A 97 -3.78 2.98 2.85
N PHE A 98 -2.58 3.34 2.45
CA PHE A 98 -1.41 3.05 3.26
C PHE A 98 -0.49 4.27 3.33
N GLU A 99 0.39 4.25 4.34
CA GLU A 99 1.37 5.29 4.51
C GLU A 99 2.67 4.87 3.81
N PHE A 100 3.14 5.72 2.91
CA PHE A 100 4.39 5.50 2.20
C PHE A 100 5.49 6.25 2.93
N LYS A 101 6.30 5.51 3.66
CA LYS A 101 7.43 6.01 4.44
C LYS A 101 8.66 5.19 4.09
N PRO A 102 9.32 5.49 2.96
CA PRO A 102 10.41 4.65 2.48
C PRO A 102 11.69 4.76 3.28
N GLN A 103 11.78 5.73 4.18
CA GLN A 103 13.01 6.00 4.93
C GLN A 103 12.75 6.16 6.41
#